data_5d23cc43779780b324e52c0dd48f55c3
#
_entry.id   5d23cc43779780b324e52c0dd48f55c3
#
_cell.length_a   1.000
_cell.length_b   1.000
_cell.length_c   1.000
_cell.angle_alpha   90.00
_cell.angle_beta   90.00
_cell.angle_gamma   90.00
#
_symmetry.space_group_name_H-M   'P 1'
#
loop_
_entity.id
_entity.type
_entity.pdbx_description
1 polymer ?
#
loop_
_entity_poly.entity_id
_entity_poly.type
_entity_poly.pdbx_seq_one_letter_code
_entity_poly.pdbx_strand_id
1 'polypeptide(L)'
;MRLAAYVYTGWHPIPERDESFHAGFTEWELVRDCQPRFDGHAQPRVPLLGAYDDRDPHEAGRRLELALRHGVDAFVYGVFWCRGKRVFEQALDDGFLASDAGSVAPFALMWANRMPRRVLPVRRPEAAVIDPERRVTSDVDDFVDFVSMLADRYFQRPNYIRVGGAVYLSIFDSTFFIQELGVDGARAAVTAARERLREVAGLELHLAAVEPNAARIGDVASIGFDSVTHYVFLPDWKGPSLQDYREMAVRREGEWSGFGARSGLPYMPSVAPGWDASPRGADFGKTRPDRYPWSPVITGEHPEHFQEHLSSALAFPSSLEDPLVFVASLNEWSEGHYLEPDDRFGLGWL
;
A
#
# COMPACT_ATOMS: atom_id res chain seq x y z
N MET A 1 16.85 2.68 11.62
CA MET A 1 15.48 2.27 11.23
C MET A 1 14.73 3.51 10.81
N ARG A 2 13.96 3.47 9.70
CA ARG A 2 13.19 4.61 9.18
C ARG A 2 11.71 4.24 9.14
N LEU A 3 10.83 5.19 9.50
CA LEU A 3 9.38 5.04 9.41
C LEU A 3 8.91 5.43 8.00
N ALA A 4 8.34 4.49 7.27
CA ALA A 4 7.84 4.69 5.91
C ALA A 4 6.32 4.54 5.86
N ALA A 5 5.60 5.55 5.38
CA ALA A 5 4.17 5.48 5.19
C ALA A 5 3.82 5.08 3.75
N TYR A 6 2.95 4.08 3.58
CA TYR A 6 2.35 3.79 2.28
C TYR A 6 1.45 4.94 1.85
N VAL A 7 1.46 5.26 0.56
CA VAL A 7 0.64 6.32 -0.03
C VAL A 7 -0.28 5.73 -1.07
N TYR A 8 -1.56 5.89 -0.88
CA TYR A 8 -2.58 5.56 -1.85
C TYR A 8 -2.68 6.67 -2.90
N THR A 9 -2.71 6.29 -4.18
CA THR A 9 -2.57 7.19 -5.33
C THR A 9 -3.87 7.38 -6.13
N GLY A 10 -5.02 7.10 -5.54
CA GLY A 10 -6.31 7.05 -6.25
C GLY A 10 -7.27 8.19 -5.91
N TRP A 11 -6.79 9.38 -5.55
CA TRP A 11 -7.63 10.51 -5.15
C TRP A 11 -7.95 11.50 -6.27
N HIS A 12 -7.64 11.15 -7.51
CA HIS A 12 -8.01 11.89 -8.72
C HIS A 12 -8.87 11.06 -9.69
N PRO A 13 -9.62 11.72 -10.58
CA PRO A 13 -10.36 11.03 -11.61
C PRO A 13 -9.44 10.33 -12.60
N ILE A 14 -9.85 9.17 -13.09
CA ILE A 14 -9.20 8.45 -14.18
C ILE A 14 -10.25 7.90 -15.14
N PRO A 15 -9.92 7.71 -16.45
CA PRO A 15 -10.85 7.24 -17.44
C PRO A 15 -11.58 5.93 -17.05
N GLU A 16 -10.85 4.98 -16.45
CA GLU A 16 -11.41 3.69 -16.06
C GLU A 16 -12.49 3.82 -14.96
N ARG A 17 -12.36 4.82 -14.08
CA ARG A 17 -13.37 5.13 -13.07
C ARG A 17 -14.52 5.94 -13.63
N ASP A 18 -14.24 6.90 -14.50
CA ASP A 18 -15.25 7.72 -15.17
C ASP A 18 -16.21 6.85 -15.99
N GLU A 19 -15.68 5.86 -16.72
CA GLU A 19 -16.49 4.88 -17.46
C GLU A 19 -17.34 3.99 -16.54
N SER A 20 -16.82 3.65 -15.37
CA SER A 20 -17.48 2.70 -14.46
C SER A 20 -18.44 3.35 -13.48
N PHE A 21 -18.27 4.63 -13.19
CA PHE A 21 -19.09 5.39 -12.26
C PHE A 21 -19.76 6.59 -12.96
N HIS A 22 -19.06 7.68 -13.09
CA HIS A 22 -19.44 8.91 -13.81
C HIS A 22 -18.21 9.80 -13.97
N ALA A 23 -18.28 10.75 -14.91
CA ALA A 23 -17.19 11.68 -15.15
C ALA A 23 -16.80 12.47 -13.90
N GLY A 24 -15.50 12.45 -13.58
CA GLY A 24 -14.93 13.12 -12.42
C GLY A 24 -15.03 12.33 -11.10
N PHE A 25 -15.39 11.06 -11.13
CA PHE A 25 -15.51 10.23 -9.93
C PHE A 25 -14.18 10.10 -9.19
N THR A 26 -14.22 10.28 -7.86
CA THR A 26 -13.14 9.95 -6.94
C THR A 26 -13.66 9.19 -5.72
N GLU A 27 -12.80 8.49 -5.01
CA GLU A 27 -13.21 7.79 -3.78
C GLU A 27 -13.62 8.74 -2.64
N TRP A 28 -13.37 10.05 -2.76
CA TRP A 28 -13.89 11.03 -1.82
C TRP A 28 -15.42 11.01 -1.71
N GLU A 29 -16.11 10.67 -2.79
CA GLU A 29 -17.56 10.52 -2.76
C GLU A 29 -17.98 9.37 -1.85
N LEU A 30 -17.27 8.24 -1.92
CA LEU A 30 -17.52 7.07 -1.07
C LEU A 30 -17.25 7.38 0.42
N VAL A 31 -16.15 8.10 0.70
CA VAL A 31 -15.80 8.52 2.06
C VAL A 31 -16.87 9.45 2.63
N ARG A 32 -17.25 10.48 1.88
CA ARG A 32 -18.25 11.48 2.30
C ARG A 32 -19.63 10.87 2.53
N ASP A 33 -20.06 9.97 1.66
CA ASP A 33 -21.44 9.44 1.63
C ASP A 33 -21.59 8.16 2.46
N CYS A 34 -20.51 7.65 3.06
CA CYS A 34 -20.56 6.49 3.95
C CYS A 34 -21.46 6.77 5.17
N GLN A 35 -22.28 5.80 5.54
CA GLN A 35 -23.20 5.92 6.67
C GLN A 35 -22.82 4.95 7.80
N PRO A 36 -23.05 5.31 9.07
CA PRO A 36 -22.92 4.39 10.19
C PRO A 36 -23.75 3.12 9.99
N ARG A 37 -23.19 1.95 10.30
CA ARG A 37 -23.85 0.65 10.12
C ARG A 37 -24.22 -0.04 11.43
N PHE A 38 -23.65 0.40 12.54
CA PHE A 38 -23.88 -0.09 13.89
C PHE A 38 -23.61 1.03 14.91
N ASP A 39 -24.05 0.85 16.14
CA ASP A 39 -23.87 1.85 17.20
C ASP A 39 -22.38 2.09 17.48
N GLY A 40 -21.98 3.37 17.48
CA GLY A 40 -20.58 3.76 17.64
C GLY A 40 -19.70 3.63 16.39
N HIS A 41 -20.29 3.26 15.24
CA HIS A 41 -19.54 3.22 13.98
C HIS A 41 -19.14 4.63 13.53
N ALA A 42 -17.85 4.90 13.50
CA ALA A 42 -17.29 6.22 13.18
C ALA A 42 -17.25 6.48 11.67
N GLN A 43 -18.40 6.70 11.09
CA GLN A 43 -18.57 7.08 9.68
C GLN A 43 -19.60 8.20 9.54
N PRO A 44 -19.50 9.09 8.53
CA PRO A 44 -18.36 9.24 7.64
C PRO A 44 -17.11 9.77 8.36
N ARG A 45 -15.93 9.45 7.86
CA ARG A 45 -14.67 10.05 8.35
C ARG A 45 -14.42 11.37 7.62
N VAL A 46 -14.02 12.40 8.37
CA VAL A 46 -13.90 13.76 7.83
C VAL A 46 -12.46 14.23 7.87
N PRO A 47 -11.79 14.40 6.70
CA PRO A 47 -10.45 14.94 6.66
C PRO A 47 -10.43 16.44 7.03
N LEU A 48 -9.64 16.82 8.03
CA LEU A 48 -9.48 18.24 8.41
C LEU A 48 -8.83 19.11 7.33
N LEU A 49 -7.99 18.52 6.48
CA LEU A 49 -7.38 19.20 5.36
C LEU A 49 -8.28 19.24 4.12
N GLY A 50 -9.49 18.67 4.21
CA GLY A 50 -10.43 18.55 3.10
C GLY A 50 -10.06 17.47 2.08
N ALA A 51 -11.01 17.16 1.20
CA ALA A 51 -10.79 16.35 0.01
C ALA A 51 -9.82 17.06 -0.95
N TYR A 52 -9.02 16.30 -1.67
CA TYR A 52 -8.01 16.84 -2.57
C TYR A 52 -7.85 16.00 -3.84
N ASP A 53 -7.23 16.60 -4.83
CA ASP A 53 -6.70 15.92 -6.01
C ASP A 53 -5.21 15.66 -5.76
N ASP A 54 -4.80 14.42 -5.73
CA ASP A 54 -3.41 14.03 -5.43
C ASP A 54 -2.42 14.30 -6.58
N ARG A 55 -2.92 14.83 -7.72
CA ARG A 55 -2.10 15.38 -8.81
C ARG A 55 -1.62 16.81 -8.53
N ASP A 56 -2.27 17.50 -7.60
CA ASP A 56 -1.89 18.89 -7.25
C ASP A 56 -0.62 18.88 -6.39
N PRO A 57 0.52 19.40 -6.89
CA PRO A 57 1.79 19.40 -6.15
C PRO A 57 1.75 20.23 -4.88
N HIS A 58 0.91 21.25 -4.79
CA HIS A 58 0.75 22.04 -3.58
C HIS A 58 0.02 21.23 -2.49
N GLU A 59 -1.05 20.53 -2.85
CA GLU A 59 -1.78 19.67 -1.93
C GLU A 59 -0.95 18.46 -1.49
N ALA A 60 -0.23 17.82 -2.42
CA ALA A 60 0.70 16.74 -2.09
C ALA A 60 1.81 17.23 -1.16
N GLY A 61 2.50 18.34 -1.50
CA GLY A 61 3.58 18.92 -0.72
C GLY A 61 3.19 19.27 0.70
N ARG A 62 2.03 19.90 0.88
CA ARG A 62 1.51 20.28 2.21
C ARG A 62 1.31 19.08 3.14
N ARG A 63 0.78 17.96 2.62
CA ARG A 63 0.53 16.72 3.39
C ARG A 63 1.82 15.99 3.74
N LEU A 64 2.75 15.95 2.78
CA LEU A 64 4.07 15.37 2.99
C LEU A 64 4.86 16.14 4.05
N GLU A 65 4.90 17.47 3.96
CA GLU A 65 5.56 18.31 4.97
C GLU A 65 4.98 18.10 6.36
N LEU A 66 3.65 17.97 6.44
CA LEU A 66 2.99 17.72 7.72
C LEU A 66 3.44 16.37 8.30
N ALA A 67 3.44 15.30 7.51
CA ALA A 67 3.88 13.98 7.94
C ALA A 67 5.37 13.96 8.33
N LEU A 68 6.24 14.59 7.53
CA LEU A 68 7.67 14.71 7.83
C LEU A 68 7.94 15.41 9.15
N ARG A 69 7.21 16.50 9.45
CA ARG A 69 7.32 17.25 10.73
C ARG A 69 6.89 16.44 11.94
N HIS A 70 6.12 15.37 11.74
CA HIS A 70 5.62 14.49 12.80
C HIS A 70 6.31 13.12 12.85
N GLY A 71 7.43 12.96 12.15
CA GLY A 71 8.30 11.77 12.33
C GLY A 71 8.11 10.68 11.29
N VAL A 72 7.31 10.87 10.25
CA VAL A 72 7.36 10.01 9.07
C VAL A 72 8.64 10.34 8.29
N ASP A 73 9.51 9.36 8.09
CA ASP A 73 10.81 9.57 7.44
C ASP A 73 10.76 9.40 5.92
N ALA A 74 9.75 8.68 5.41
CA ALA A 74 9.72 8.25 4.02
C ALA A 74 8.31 7.87 3.55
N PHE A 75 8.14 7.79 2.23
CA PHE A 75 6.86 7.46 1.60
C PHE A 75 6.99 6.32 0.59
N VAL A 76 6.04 5.38 0.59
CA VAL A 76 6.02 4.27 -0.37
C VAL A 76 4.79 4.41 -1.27
N TYR A 77 5.01 4.80 -2.52
CA TYR A 77 3.94 5.02 -3.49
C TYR A 77 3.55 3.74 -4.22
N GLY A 78 2.25 3.49 -4.33
CA GLY A 78 1.72 2.43 -5.17
C GLY A 78 1.94 2.75 -6.66
N VAL A 79 2.53 1.83 -7.41
CA VAL A 79 2.64 1.91 -8.87
C VAL A 79 1.78 0.83 -9.49
N PHE A 80 0.81 1.25 -10.29
CA PHE A 80 -0.05 0.37 -11.05
C PHE A 80 0.52 0.21 -12.46
N TRP A 81 0.99 -0.98 -12.77
CA TRP A 81 1.59 -1.34 -14.05
C TRP A 81 0.98 -2.62 -14.59
N CYS A 82 0.69 -2.63 -15.88
CA CYS A 82 0.30 -3.81 -16.61
C CYS A 82 0.70 -3.65 -18.09
N ARG A 83 1.63 -4.47 -18.55
CA ARG A 83 2.05 -4.55 -19.97
C ARG A 83 2.28 -3.18 -20.64
N GLY A 84 3.14 -2.37 -20.02
CA GLY A 84 3.50 -1.05 -20.51
C GLY A 84 2.48 0.06 -20.18
N LYS A 85 1.32 -0.27 -19.60
CA LYS A 85 0.33 0.72 -19.19
C LYS A 85 0.46 1.05 -17.69
N ARG A 86 0.31 2.32 -17.38
CA ARG A 86 0.28 2.84 -16.02
C ARG A 86 -1.10 3.41 -15.70
N VAL A 87 -1.48 3.36 -14.44
CA VAL A 87 -2.71 3.99 -13.92
C VAL A 87 -2.36 4.67 -12.61
N PHE A 88 -2.96 5.81 -12.31
CA PHE A 88 -2.69 6.64 -11.13
C PHE A 88 -1.27 7.19 -11.02
N GLU A 89 -0.48 7.13 -12.08
CA GLU A 89 0.90 7.64 -12.09
C GLU A 89 0.99 9.13 -11.81
N GLN A 90 -0.06 9.88 -12.11
CA GLN A 90 -0.08 11.32 -11.95
C GLN A 90 0.05 11.76 -10.47
N ALA A 91 -0.47 10.97 -9.53
CA ALA A 91 -0.26 11.25 -8.11
C ALA A 91 1.22 11.25 -7.71
N LEU A 92 2.01 10.32 -8.32
CA LEU A 92 3.46 10.26 -8.12
C LEU A 92 4.18 11.32 -8.95
N ASP A 93 3.92 11.38 -10.26
CA ASP A 93 4.70 12.18 -11.21
C ASP A 93 4.37 13.67 -11.11
N ASP A 94 3.08 14.04 -11.11
CA ASP A 94 2.62 15.43 -11.15
C ASP A 94 2.37 15.99 -9.74
N GLY A 95 1.91 15.15 -8.82
CA GLY A 95 1.66 15.53 -7.42
C GLY A 95 2.94 15.51 -6.58
N PHE A 96 3.42 14.32 -6.23
CA PHE A 96 4.55 14.16 -5.32
C PHE A 96 5.85 14.72 -5.87
N LEU A 97 6.33 14.19 -7.00
CA LEU A 97 7.65 14.53 -7.53
C LEU A 97 7.77 15.95 -8.07
N ALA A 98 6.64 16.59 -8.38
CA ALA A 98 6.60 17.99 -8.78
C ALA A 98 6.48 18.96 -7.60
N SER A 99 6.18 18.47 -6.38
CA SER A 99 6.13 19.30 -5.18
C SER A 99 7.53 19.60 -4.64
N ASP A 100 7.68 20.73 -3.94
CA ASP A 100 8.94 21.09 -3.29
C ASP A 100 9.36 20.04 -2.25
N ALA A 101 8.42 19.56 -1.44
CA ALA A 101 8.67 18.49 -0.46
C ALA A 101 9.06 17.17 -1.14
N GLY A 102 8.39 16.79 -2.21
CA GLY A 102 8.67 15.55 -2.94
C GLY A 102 10.01 15.53 -3.65
N SER A 103 10.61 16.69 -3.93
CA SER A 103 11.95 16.76 -4.51
C SER A 103 13.05 16.27 -3.56
N VAL A 104 12.81 16.30 -2.24
CA VAL A 104 13.79 15.97 -1.19
C VAL A 104 13.31 14.85 -0.25
N ALA A 105 12.01 14.64 -0.09
CA ALA A 105 11.46 13.62 0.78
C ALA A 105 11.86 12.22 0.31
N PRO A 106 12.41 11.36 1.18
CA PRO A 106 12.74 9.99 0.80
C PRO A 106 11.52 9.21 0.35
N PHE A 107 11.63 8.48 -0.76
CA PHE A 107 10.53 7.65 -1.26
C PHE A 107 10.98 6.33 -1.86
N ALA A 108 10.05 5.38 -1.88
CA ALA A 108 10.17 4.11 -2.56
C ALA A 108 8.88 3.76 -3.29
N LEU A 109 8.89 2.66 -4.00
CA LEU A 109 7.77 2.21 -4.81
C LEU A 109 7.33 0.80 -4.40
N MET A 110 6.02 0.58 -4.51
CA MET A 110 5.40 -0.72 -4.37
C MET A 110 4.60 -1.02 -5.64
N TRP A 111 4.89 -2.13 -6.29
CA TRP A 111 4.08 -2.57 -7.42
C TRP A 111 2.73 -3.09 -6.95
N ALA A 112 1.67 -2.34 -7.26
CA ALA A 112 0.28 -2.74 -7.02
C ALA A 112 -0.17 -3.72 -8.11
N ASN A 113 0.32 -4.95 -8.03
CA ASN A 113 0.27 -5.97 -9.08
C ASN A 113 -1.10 -6.67 -9.26
N ARG A 114 -2.19 -6.10 -8.73
CA ARG A 114 -3.56 -6.62 -8.90
C ARG A 114 -4.47 -5.68 -9.70
N MET A 115 -3.93 -5.01 -10.72
CA MET A 115 -4.79 -4.36 -11.73
C MET A 115 -5.58 -5.42 -12.52
N PRO A 116 -6.79 -5.13 -12.96
CA PRO A 116 -7.58 -3.93 -12.78
C PRO A 116 -8.47 -3.94 -11.54
N ARG A 117 -8.47 -5.01 -10.75
CA ARG A 117 -9.40 -5.18 -9.61
C ARG A 117 -9.25 -4.09 -8.54
N ARG A 118 -8.07 -3.48 -8.44
CA ARG A 118 -7.77 -2.45 -7.45
C ARG A 118 -8.03 -1.02 -7.92
N VAL A 119 -8.22 -0.83 -9.22
CA VAL A 119 -8.55 0.47 -9.80
C VAL A 119 -10.00 0.85 -9.49
N LEU A 120 -10.90 -0.15 -9.42
CA LEU A 120 -12.29 0.06 -9.06
C LEU A 120 -12.50 -0.25 -7.58
N PRO A 121 -12.79 0.74 -6.74
CA PRO A 121 -12.97 0.56 -5.31
C PRO A 121 -14.24 -0.25 -4.98
N VAL A 122 -15.25 -0.17 -5.84
CA VAL A 122 -16.54 -0.85 -5.68
C VAL A 122 -16.86 -1.65 -6.93
N ARG A 123 -17.35 -2.89 -6.74
CA ARG A 123 -17.86 -3.69 -7.86
C ARG A 123 -19.27 -3.25 -8.19
N ARG A 124 -19.48 -2.79 -9.40
CA ARG A 124 -20.83 -2.60 -9.96
C ARG A 124 -21.17 -3.78 -10.88
N PRO A 125 -22.35 -4.42 -10.72
CA PRO A 125 -22.76 -5.50 -11.62
C PRO A 125 -22.86 -5.07 -13.09
N GLU A 126 -23.17 -3.78 -13.31
CA GLU A 126 -23.32 -3.17 -14.62
C GLU A 126 -22.04 -2.52 -15.16
N ALA A 127 -20.99 -2.40 -14.33
CA ALA A 127 -19.71 -1.87 -14.80
C ALA A 127 -19.17 -2.81 -15.88
N ALA A 128 -18.87 -2.23 -17.03
CA ALA A 128 -18.13 -2.96 -18.06
C ALA A 128 -16.92 -3.64 -17.41
N VAL A 129 -16.77 -4.91 -17.69
CA VAL A 129 -15.58 -5.65 -17.23
C VAL A 129 -14.39 -4.88 -17.77
N ILE A 130 -13.61 -4.26 -16.87
CA ILE A 130 -12.34 -3.67 -17.26
C ILE A 130 -11.63 -4.75 -18.06
N ASP A 131 -11.27 -4.37 -19.26
CA ASP A 131 -10.73 -5.18 -20.34
C ASP A 131 -9.98 -6.42 -19.78
N PRO A 132 -10.41 -7.66 -20.12
CA PRO A 132 -9.71 -8.88 -19.70
C PRO A 132 -8.23 -8.88 -20.09
N GLU A 133 -7.85 -8.12 -21.14
CA GLU A 133 -6.45 -7.96 -21.57
C GLU A 133 -5.64 -7.10 -20.58
N ARG A 134 -6.29 -6.34 -19.71
CA ARG A 134 -5.66 -5.62 -18.59
C ARG A 134 -5.55 -6.47 -17.32
N ARG A 135 -5.79 -7.77 -17.39
CA ARG A 135 -5.39 -8.66 -16.29
C ARG A 135 -3.89 -8.57 -16.14
N VAL A 136 -3.44 -8.40 -14.90
CA VAL A 136 -2.03 -8.49 -14.58
C VAL A 136 -1.60 -9.94 -14.83
N THR A 137 -1.32 -10.26 -16.05
CA THR A 137 -0.53 -11.43 -16.38
C THR A 137 0.89 -10.92 -16.50
N SER A 138 1.62 -10.96 -15.41
CA SER A 138 3.03 -10.74 -15.47
C SER A 138 3.67 -11.96 -16.10
N ASP A 139 4.45 -11.75 -17.13
CA ASP A 139 5.45 -12.70 -17.59
C ASP A 139 6.84 -12.14 -17.25
N VAL A 140 7.87 -12.90 -17.57
CA VAL A 140 9.26 -12.50 -17.30
C VAL A 140 9.59 -11.17 -17.96
N ASP A 141 9.20 -11.01 -19.21
CA ASP A 141 9.53 -9.82 -20.02
C ASP A 141 8.80 -8.59 -19.48
N ASP A 142 7.52 -8.71 -19.12
CA ASP A 142 6.76 -7.58 -18.54
C ASP A 142 7.35 -7.12 -17.20
N PHE A 143 7.82 -8.05 -16.36
CA PHE A 143 8.48 -7.66 -15.11
C PHE A 143 9.83 -6.98 -15.35
N VAL A 144 10.61 -7.43 -16.34
CA VAL A 144 11.86 -6.76 -16.75
C VAL A 144 11.60 -5.37 -17.31
N ASP A 145 10.55 -5.22 -18.14
CA ASP A 145 10.15 -3.93 -18.70
C ASP A 145 9.68 -2.97 -17.59
N PHE A 146 8.92 -3.48 -16.63
CA PHE A 146 8.51 -2.71 -15.45
C PHE A 146 9.72 -2.18 -14.67
N VAL A 147 10.67 -3.06 -14.31
CA VAL A 147 11.87 -2.65 -13.55
C VAL A 147 12.75 -1.70 -14.37
N SER A 148 12.84 -1.89 -15.70
CA SER A 148 13.55 -0.97 -16.60
C SER A 148 12.91 0.42 -16.59
N MET A 149 11.58 0.51 -16.69
CA MET A 149 10.85 1.77 -16.60
C MET A 149 11.08 2.46 -15.25
N LEU A 150 11.11 1.69 -14.14
CA LEU A 150 11.41 2.25 -12.81
C LEU A 150 12.85 2.78 -12.72
N ALA A 151 13.81 2.09 -13.34
CA ALA A 151 15.20 2.52 -13.40
C ALA A 151 15.35 3.86 -14.12
N ASP A 152 14.69 4.01 -15.26
CA ASP A 152 14.75 5.22 -16.08
C ASP A 152 14.10 6.43 -15.38
N ARG A 153 13.01 6.23 -14.66
CA ARG A 153 12.20 7.33 -14.10
C ARG A 153 12.51 7.67 -12.66
N TYR A 154 12.82 6.67 -11.82
CA TYR A 154 12.77 6.84 -10.36
C TYR A 154 14.01 6.40 -9.61
N PHE A 155 14.60 5.21 -9.90
CA PHE A 155 15.63 4.60 -9.07
C PHE A 155 16.93 5.40 -8.97
N GLN A 156 17.19 6.26 -9.95
CA GLN A 156 18.37 7.13 -9.96
C GLN A 156 18.18 8.46 -9.21
N ARG A 157 16.96 8.73 -8.71
CA ARG A 157 16.74 9.94 -7.94
C ARG A 157 17.50 9.91 -6.61
N PRO A 158 18.11 11.04 -6.18
CA PRO A 158 18.94 11.06 -4.98
C PRO A 158 18.17 10.75 -3.70
N ASN A 159 16.86 11.02 -3.68
CA ASN A 159 15.94 10.73 -2.56
C ASN A 159 15.21 9.38 -2.69
N TYR A 160 15.59 8.52 -3.66
CA TYR A 160 15.05 7.17 -3.73
C TYR A 160 15.63 6.29 -2.62
N ILE A 161 14.77 5.55 -1.89
CA ILE A 161 15.17 4.73 -0.73
C ILE A 161 16.04 3.56 -1.18
N ARG A 162 17.09 3.33 -0.39
CA ARG A 162 17.94 2.15 -0.48
C ARG A 162 17.96 1.41 0.86
N VAL A 163 18.06 0.09 0.78
CA VAL A 163 18.26 -0.82 1.90
C VAL A 163 19.56 -1.58 1.62
N GLY A 164 20.54 -1.46 2.50
CA GLY A 164 21.87 -2.04 2.27
C GLY A 164 22.53 -1.58 0.94
N GLY A 165 22.28 -0.33 0.53
CA GLY A 165 22.78 0.24 -0.74
C GLY A 165 21.95 -0.10 -1.98
N ALA A 166 21.10 -1.13 -1.98
CA ALA A 166 20.24 -1.55 -3.08
C ALA A 166 18.93 -0.73 -3.12
N VAL A 167 18.44 -0.37 -4.31
CA VAL A 167 17.16 0.34 -4.47
C VAL A 167 16.00 -0.53 -4.02
N TYR A 168 15.13 0.02 -3.18
CA TYR A 168 13.99 -0.73 -2.63
C TYR A 168 12.82 -0.78 -3.62
N LEU A 169 12.27 -1.96 -3.81
CA LEU A 169 11.00 -2.19 -4.50
C LEU A 169 10.23 -3.25 -3.72
N SER A 170 8.92 -3.11 -3.60
CA SER A 170 8.08 -4.17 -3.05
C SER A 170 7.00 -4.61 -4.05
N ILE A 171 6.59 -5.88 -3.96
CA ILE A 171 5.46 -6.43 -4.72
C ILE A 171 4.28 -6.61 -3.77
N PHE A 172 3.19 -5.87 -4.00
CA PHE A 172 2.02 -5.79 -3.11
C PHE A 172 1.39 -7.15 -2.83
N ASP A 173 1.17 -7.97 -3.85
CA ASP A 173 0.69 -9.34 -3.68
C ASP A 173 1.71 -10.33 -4.23
N SER A 174 2.71 -10.62 -3.41
CA SER A 174 3.76 -11.57 -3.74
C SER A 174 3.22 -12.98 -3.96
N THR A 175 2.13 -13.35 -3.26
CA THR A 175 1.45 -14.64 -3.48
C THR A 175 0.90 -14.75 -4.89
N PHE A 176 0.22 -13.69 -5.36
CA PHE A 176 -0.35 -13.65 -6.71
C PHE A 176 0.76 -13.65 -7.78
N PHE A 177 1.83 -12.90 -7.58
CA PHE A 177 3.01 -12.92 -8.46
C PHE A 177 3.56 -14.33 -8.64
N ILE A 178 3.74 -15.07 -7.53
CA ILE A 178 4.22 -16.46 -7.56
C ILE A 178 3.21 -17.41 -8.19
N GLN A 179 1.91 -17.20 -7.96
CA GLN A 179 0.86 -18.04 -8.54
C GLN A 179 0.75 -17.89 -10.06
N GLU A 180 0.94 -16.68 -10.57
CA GLU A 180 0.86 -16.41 -12.02
C GLU A 180 2.05 -16.97 -12.80
N LEU A 181 3.27 -16.78 -12.28
CA LEU A 181 4.48 -17.22 -12.98
C LEU A 181 4.93 -18.66 -12.62
N GLY A 182 4.41 -19.20 -11.54
CA GLY A 182 5.03 -20.36 -10.88
C GLY A 182 6.35 -19.98 -10.19
N VAL A 183 6.89 -20.85 -9.33
CA VAL A 183 8.12 -20.57 -8.58
C VAL A 183 9.31 -20.35 -9.51
N ASP A 184 9.47 -21.20 -10.54
CA ASP A 184 10.60 -21.09 -11.47
C ASP A 184 10.49 -19.88 -12.38
N GLY A 185 9.28 -19.54 -12.86
CA GLY A 185 9.04 -18.34 -13.65
C GLY A 185 9.26 -17.05 -12.83
N ALA A 186 8.80 -17.02 -11.59
CA ALA A 186 9.03 -15.89 -10.68
C ALA A 186 10.54 -15.69 -10.39
N ARG A 187 11.29 -16.79 -10.19
CA ARG A 187 12.76 -16.75 -10.03
C ARG A 187 13.43 -16.22 -11.29
N ALA A 188 13.02 -16.70 -12.46
CA ALA A 188 13.57 -16.23 -13.74
C ALA A 188 13.30 -14.73 -13.93
N ALA A 189 12.09 -14.26 -13.64
CA ALA A 189 11.71 -12.85 -13.73
C ALA A 189 12.57 -11.96 -12.81
N VAL A 190 12.73 -12.36 -11.53
CA VAL A 190 13.54 -11.61 -10.56
C VAL A 190 15.02 -11.59 -10.98
N THR A 191 15.55 -12.72 -11.45
CA THR A 191 16.94 -12.81 -11.93
C THR A 191 17.17 -11.91 -13.13
N ALA A 192 16.33 -12.01 -14.16
CA ALA A 192 16.45 -11.20 -15.38
C ALA A 192 16.29 -9.70 -15.10
N ALA A 193 15.34 -9.32 -14.23
CA ALA A 193 15.15 -7.93 -13.84
C ALA A 193 16.38 -7.35 -13.11
N ARG A 194 17.03 -8.12 -12.24
CA ARG A 194 18.28 -7.70 -11.56
C ARG A 194 19.45 -7.56 -12.52
N GLU A 195 19.61 -8.51 -13.44
CA GLU A 195 20.64 -8.43 -14.49
C GLU A 195 20.42 -7.18 -15.34
N ARG A 196 19.19 -6.97 -15.78
CA ARG A 196 18.82 -5.79 -16.57
C ARG A 196 19.08 -4.48 -15.83
N LEU A 197 18.73 -4.41 -14.54
CA LEU A 197 18.95 -3.21 -13.72
C LEU A 197 20.44 -2.89 -13.57
N ARG A 198 21.30 -3.90 -13.38
CA ARG A 198 22.76 -3.71 -13.36
C ARG A 198 23.28 -3.19 -14.71
N GLU A 199 22.82 -3.76 -15.82
CA GLU A 199 23.22 -3.37 -17.16
C GLU A 199 22.85 -1.92 -17.49
N VAL A 200 21.61 -1.50 -17.21
CA VAL A 200 21.10 -0.19 -17.64
C VAL A 200 21.43 0.94 -16.66
N ALA A 201 21.58 0.64 -15.38
CA ALA A 201 21.71 1.66 -14.34
C ALA A 201 22.87 1.44 -13.36
N GLY A 202 23.51 0.27 -13.38
CA GLY A 202 24.57 -0.06 -12.41
C GLY A 202 24.03 -0.19 -10.97
N LEU A 203 22.76 -0.55 -10.80
CA LEU A 203 22.08 -0.59 -9.51
C LEU A 203 21.80 -2.04 -9.08
N GLU A 204 21.78 -2.26 -7.76
CA GLU A 204 21.29 -3.49 -7.15
C GLU A 204 19.85 -3.28 -6.66
N LEU A 205 19.03 -4.36 -6.69
CA LEU A 205 17.64 -4.37 -6.29
C LEU A 205 17.47 -5.06 -4.93
N HIS A 206 16.89 -4.36 -3.95
CA HIS A 206 16.28 -4.96 -2.77
C HIS A 206 14.78 -5.16 -3.04
N LEU A 207 14.36 -6.41 -3.18
CA LEU A 207 12.99 -6.78 -3.49
C LEU A 207 12.28 -7.32 -2.26
N ALA A 208 11.20 -6.65 -1.81
CA ALA A 208 10.40 -7.07 -0.67
C ALA A 208 9.12 -7.78 -1.10
N ALA A 209 8.84 -8.94 -0.47
CA ALA A 209 7.57 -9.65 -0.62
C ALA A 209 6.54 -9.10 0.36
N VAL A 210 5.46 -8.48 -0.16
CA VAL A 210 4.34 -8.04 0.68
C VAL A 210 3.30 -9.15 0.72
N GLU A 211 2.78 -9.44 1.90
CA GLU A 211 1.69 -10.39 2.18
C GLU A 211 1.86 -11.80 1.58
N PRO A 212 3.04 -12.46 1.68
CA PRO A 212 3.15 -13.84 1.26
C PRO A 212 2.29 -14.73 2.16
N ASN A 213 1.34 -15.45 1.57
CA ASN A 213 0.48 -16.34 2.33
C ASN A 213 1.21 -17.60 2.82
N ALA A 214 0.57 -18.36 3.71
CA ALA A 214 1.16 -19.56 4.32
C ALA A 214 1.63 -20.62 3.30
N ALA A 215 1.04 -20.66 2.10
CA ALA A 215 1.40 -21.64 1.07
C ALA A 215 2.63 -21.19 0.24
N ARG A 216 2.96 -19.90 0.23
CA ARG A 216 4.02 -19.32 -0.62
C ARG A 216 5.16 -18.67 0.16
N ILE A 217 4.99 -18.41 1.44
CA ILE A 217 6.02 -17.75 2.26
C ILE A 217 7.35 -18.50 2.28
N GLY A 218 7.34 -19.83 2.18
CA GLY A 218 8.56 -20.64 2.10
C GLY A 218 9.30 -20.55 0.75
N ASP A 219 8.64 -20.07 -0.30
CA ASP A 219 9.21 -20.00 -1.65
C ASP A 219 9.99 -18.69 -1.87
N VAL A 220 9.66 -17.61 -1.13
CA VAL A 220 10.13 -16.24 -1.43
C VAL A 220 11.65 -16.09 -1.44
N ALA A 221 12.35 -16.71 -0.50
CA ALA A 221 13.82 -16.67 -0.47
C ALA A 221 14.44 -17.33 -1.71
N SER A 222 13.91 -18.49 -2.12
CA SER A 222 14.42 -19.23 -3.29
C SER A 222 14.11 -18.54 -4.62
N ILE A 223 13.09 -17.69 -4.66
CA ILE A 223 12.73 -16.85 -5.80
C ILE A 223 13.69 -15.66 -5.94
N GLY A 224 14.25 -15.20 -4.83
CA GLY A 224 15.19 -14.08 -4.80
C GLY A 224 14.62 -12.81 -4.20
N PHE A 225 13.59 -12.90 -3.35
CA PHE A 225 13.23 -11.78 -2.48
C PHE A 225 14.28 -11.60 -1.37
N ASP A 226 14.43 -10.38 -0.88
CA ASP A 226 15.43 -10.00 0.14
C ASP A 226 14.81 -9.78 1.52
N SER A 227 13.52 -9.49 1.58
CA SER A 227 12.78 -9.28 2.83
C SER A 227 11.29 -9.58 2.67
N VAL A 228 10.60 -9.65 3.80
CA VAL A 228 9.15 -9.84 3.87
C VAL A 228 8.51 -8.71 4.69
N THR A 229 7.34 -8.25 4.27
CA THR A 229 6.54 -7.25 4.98
C THR A 229 5.04 -7.46 4.71
N HIS A 230 4.22 -6.58 5.26
CA HIS A 230 2.78 -6.50 4.98
C HIS A 230 2.39 -5.08 4.55
N TYR A 231 1.22 -4.96 3.93
CA TYR A 231 0.55 -3.68 3.74
C TYR A 231 -0.29 -3.39 5.00
N VAL A 232 -1.55 -3.80 5.05
CA VAL A 232 -2.36 -3.67 6.26
C VAL A 232 -2.34 -4.99 7.03
N PHE A 233 -1.53 -5.07 8.08
CA PHE A 233 -1.43 -6.26 8.93
C PHE A 233 -2.08 -6.01 10.29
N LEU A 234 -3.36 -5.64 10.31
CA LEU A 234 -4.14 -5.43 11.52
C LEU A 234 -5.35 -6.38 11.58
N PRO A 235 -6.29 -6.38 10.61
CA PRO A 235 -7.49 -7.21 10.73
C PRO A 235 -7.23 -8.71 10.55
N ASP A 236 -8.03 -9.53 11.23
CA ASP A 236 -8.15 -10.96 10.95
C ASP A 236 -9.28 -11.21 9.95
N TRP A 237 -8.90 -11.51 8.71
CA TRP A 237 -9.85 -11.74 7.61
C TRP A 237 -10.76 -12.96 7.79
N LYS A 238 -10.47 -13.82 8.77
CA LYS A 238 -11.24 -15.01 9.13
C LYS A 238 -11.88 -14.92 10.52
N GLY A 239 -11.64 -13.81 11.20
CA GLY A 239 -12.17 -13.51 12.53
C GLY A 239 -13.57 -12.92 12.51
N PRO A 240 -14.03 -12.44 13.67
CA PRO A 240 -15.32 -11.74 13.80
C PRO A 240 -15.40 -10.49 12.93
N SER A 241 -16.63 -10.07 12.61
CA SER A 241 -16.88 -8.87 11.80
C SER A 241 -16.42 -7.58 12.47
N LEU A 242 -16.53 -7.50 13.80
CA LEU A 242 -15.99 -6.40 14.61
C LEU A 242 -14.84 -6.93 15.45
N GLN A 243 -13.72 -6.23 15.43
CA GLN A 243 -12.48 -6.64 16.10
C GLN A 243 -11.92 -5.46 16.89
N ASP A 244 -11.52 -5.70 18.14
CA ASP A 244 -10.90 -4.66 18.97
C ASP A 244 -9.48 -4.37 18.53
N TYR A 245 -9.13 -3.08 18.45
CA TYR A 245 -7.81 -2.63 17.99
C TYR A 245 -6.67 -3.19 18.82
N ARG A 246 -6.74 -3.08 20.16
CA ARG A 246 -5.64 -3.50 21.05
C ARG A 246 -5.45 -5.01 21.03
N GLU A 247 -6.53 -5.78 21.02
CA GLU A 247 -6.45 -7.23 20.89
C GLU A 247 -5.76 -7.64 19.60
N MET A 248 -6.13 -6.99 18.49
CA MET A 248 -5.54 -7.28 17.18
C MET A 248 -4.07 -6.83 17.10
N ALA A 249 -3.71 -5.66 17.62
CA ALA A 249 -2.34 -5.18 17.65
C ALA A 249 -1.42 -6.17 18.39
N VAL A 250 -1.78 -6.55 19.62
CA VAL A 250 -1.01 -7.52 20.44
C VAL A 250 -0.87 -8.86 19.71
N ARG A 251 -1.93 -9.35 19.08
CA ARG A 251 -1.90 -10.59 18.30
C ARG A 251 -0.91 -10.49 17.14
N ARG A 252 -0.94 -9.38 16.38
CA ARG A 252 -0.08 -9.16 15.23
C ARG A 252 1.40 -9.02 15.60
N GLU A 253 1.70 -8.35 16.69
CA GLU A 253 3.05 -8.29 17.26
C GLU A 253 3.62 -9.69 17.53
N GLY A 254 2.81 -10.57 18.12
CA GLY A 254 3.19 -11.96 18.38
C GLY A 254 3.47 -12.80 17.11
N GLU A 255 2.97 -12.39 15.96
CA GLU A 255 3.15 -13.10 14.68
C GLU A 255 4.41 -12.69 13.90
N TRP A 256 5.00 -11.50 14.17
CA TRP A 256 6.09 -10.90 13.35
C TRP A 256 7.32 -11.80 13.23
N SER A 257 7.82 -12.33 14.33
CA SER A 257 9.01 -13.23 14.31
C SER A 257 8.76 -14.52 13.51
N GLY A 258 7.51 -14.97 13.47
CA GLY A 258 7.11 -16.15 12.71
C GLY A 258 7.22 -15.96 11.19
N PHE A 259 7.07 -14.74 10.68
CA PHE A 259 7.22 -14.48 9.24
C PHE A 259 8.68 -14.64 8.80
N GLY A 260 9.62 -14.07 9.56
CA GLY A 260 11.05 -14.25 9.29
C GLY A 260 11.47 -15.72 9.33
N ALA A 261 11.00 -16.45 10.35
CA ALA A 261 11.32 -17.88 10.48
C ALA A 261 10.77 -18.74 9.32
N ARG A 262 9.55 -18.44 8.83
CA ARG A 262 8.93 -19.21 7.73
C ARG A 262 9.47 -18.84 6.36
N SER A 263 9.82 -17.57 6.15
CA SER A 263 10.36 -17.10 4.86
C SER A 263 11.86 -17.35 4.71
N GLY A 264 12.59 -17.48 5.81
CA GLY A 264 14.05 -17.48 5.82
C GLY A 264 14.68 -16.10 5.52
N LEU A 265 13.85 -15.01 5.55
CA LEU A 265 14.24 -13.65 5.21
C LEU A 265 13.93 -12.69 6.37
N PRO A 266 14.64 -11.55 6.48
CA PRO A 266 14.29 -10.50 7.42
C PRO A 266 12.85 -10.04 7.25
N TYR A 267 12.14 -9.84 8.38
CA TYR A 267 10.82 -9.26 8.41
C TYR A 267 10.88 -7.78 8.77
N MET A 268 10.19 -6.95 8.02
CA MET A 268 10.00 -5.52 8.29
C MET A 268 8.56 -5.30 8.73
N PRO A 269 8.29 -4.89 9.99
CA PRO A 269 6.93 -4.73 10.50
C PRO A 269 6.13 -3.68 9.73
N SER A 270 4.82 -3.92 9.61
CA SER A 270 3.84 -2.94 9.16
C SER A 270 2.72 -2.83 10.20
N VAL A 271 2.36 -1.61 10.55
CA VAL A 271 1.29 -1.28 11.48
C VAL A 271 0.25 -0.38 10.79
N ALA A 272 -0.97 -0.33 11.34
CA ALA A 272 -2.03 0.51 10.79
C ALA A 272 -2.79 1.22 11.91
N PRO A 273 -3.23 2.49 11.74
CA PRO A 273 -4.01 3.21 12.73
C PRO A 273 -5.45 2.68 12.87
N GLY A 274 -5.92 1.92 11.90
CA GLY A 274 -7.26 1.32 11.90
C GLY A 274 -7.52 0.45 10.68
N TRP A 275 -8.76 -0.01 10.53
CA TRP A 275 -9.28 -0.66 9.33
C TRP A 275 -10.79 -0.59 9.29
N ASP A 276 -11.34 0.06 8.28
CA ASP A 276 -12.77 0.12 8.00
C ASP A 276 -13.01 0.44 6.52
N ALA A 277 -13.20 -0.57 5.70
CA ALA A 277 -13.46 -0.42 4.27
C ALA A 277 -14.94 -0.17 3.93
N SER A 278 -15.76 0.20 4.91
CA SER A 278 -17.20 0.48 4.72
C SER A 278 -17.50 1.48 3.61
N PRO A 279 -16.72 2.55 3.38
CA PRO A 279 -16.94 3.46 2.27
C PRO A 279 -17.02 2.75 0.92
N ARG A 280 -16.18 1.74 0.68
CA ARG A 280 -16.17 0.94 -0.55
C ARG A 280 -17.38 0.01 -0.69
N GLY A 281 -18.21 -0.11 0.33
CA GLY A 281 -19.48 -0.83 0.33
C GLY A 281 -20.71 0.01 0.01
N ALA A 282 -20.58 1.31 -0.16
CA ALA A 282 -21.69 2.27 -0.26
C ALA A 282 -22.70 1.97 -1.38
N ASP A 283 -22.22 1.41 -2.51
CA ASP A 283 -23.06 1.14 -3.70
C ASP A 283 -23.84 -0.19 -3.65
N PHE A 284 -23.66 -1.03 -2.66
CA PHE A 284 -24.28 -2.36 -2.63
C PHE A 284 -25.65 -2.40 -1.93
N GLY A 285 -26.31 -1.27 -1.76
CA GLY A 285 -27.65 -1.20 -1.19
C GLY A 285 -27.73 -1.71 0.26
N LYS A 286 -28.84 -2.37 0.59
CA LYS A 286 -29.15 -2.81 1.96
C LYS A 286 -28.47 -4.11 2.39
N THR A 287 -27.94 -4.88 1.45
CA THR A 287 -27.27 -6.16 1.76
C THR A 287 -25.85 -5.91 2.22
N ARG A 288 -25.54 -6.37 3.42
CA ARG A 288 -24.22 -6.20 4.04
C ARG A 288 -23.64 -7.58 4.32
N PRO A 289 -22.97 -8.20 3.34
CA PRO A 289 -22.36 -9.51 3.54
C PRO A 289 -21.24 -9.41 4.58
N ASP A 290 -21.03 -10.50 5.31
CA ASP A 290 -19.93 -10.63 6.27
C ASP A 290 -18.60 -10.91 5.56
N ARG A 291 -18.18 -9.98 4.75
CA ARG A 291 -16.93 -9.99 3.97
C ARG A 291 -16.55 -8.59 3.51
N TYR A 292 -15.32 -8.43 3.04
CA TYR A 292 -14.87 -7.19 2.39
C TYR A 292 -15.87 -6.68 1.34
N PRO A 293 -16.17 -5.36 1.33
CA PRO A 293 -15.60 -4.30 2.16
C PRO A 293 -16.27 -4.06 3.51
N TRP A 294 -17.33 -4.79 3.87
CA TRP A 294 -18.12 -4.54 5.08
C TRP A 294 -17.56 -5.21 6.34
N SER A 295 -16.72 -6.21 6.17
CA SER A 295 -16.14 -7.00 7.25
C SER A 295 -14.72 -7.45 6.90
N PRO A 296 -13.81 -7.50 7.86
CA PRO A 296 -13.95 -7.01 9.24
C PRO A 296 -13.86 -5.48 9.34
N VAL A 297 -14.28 -4.92 10.48
CA VAL A 297 -14.06 -3.54 10.91
C VAL A 297 -13.30 -3.57 12.22
N ILE A 298 -12.21 -2.79 12.31
CA ILE A 298 -11.52 -2.56 13.58
C ILE A 298 -12.25 -1.46 14.34
N THR A 299 -12.50 -1.71 15.62
CA THR A 299 -13.16 -0.78 16.54
C THR A 299 -12.23 -0.48 17.72
N GLY A 300 -12.50 0.61 18.45
CA GLY A 300 -11.65 1.00 19.58
C GLY A 300 -10.29 1.57 19.15
N GLU A 301 -10.14 1.91 17.87
CA GLU A 301 -8.96 2.61 17.39
C GLU A 301 -8.81 3.98 18.08
N HIS A 302 -7.59 4.25 18.57
CA HIS A 302 -7.24 5.48 19.26
C HIS A 302 -5.75 5.79 19.04
N PRO A 303 -5.35 7.07 18.92
CA PRO A 303 -3.94 7.44 18.74
C PRO A 303 -2.97 6.82 19.74
N GLU A 304 -3.35 6.73 21.03
CA GLU A 304 -2.51 6.10 22.06
C GLU A 304 -2.28 4.61 21.79
N HIS A 305 -3.30 3.87 21.36
CA HIS A 305 -3.16 2.45 21.03
C HIS A 305 -2.29 2.25 19.78
N PHE A 306 -2.44 3.16 18.79
CA PHE A 306 -1.59 3.15 17.62
C PHE A 306 -0.13 3.47 17.97
N GLN A 307 0.11 4.44 18.86
CA GLN A 307 1.45 4.78 19.35
C GLN A 307 2.11 3.58 20.05
N GLU A 308 1.38 2.84 20.88
CA GLU A 308 1.87 1.60 21.52
C GLU A 308 2.31 0.59 20.45
N HIS A 309 1.44 0.30 19.46
CA HIS A 309 1.72 -0.65 18.38
C HIS A 309 2.90 -0.20 17.49
N LEU A 310 2.96 1.08 17.13
CA LEU A 310 4.07 1.65 16.37
C LEU A 310 5.40 1.57 17.15
N SER A 311 5.36 1.83 18.45
CA SER A 311 6.55 1.72 19.31
C SER A 311 7.09 0.30 19.34
N SER A 312 6.22 -0.71 19.43
CA SER A 312 6.60 -2.13 19.31
C SER A 312 7.27 -2.44 17.96
N ALA A 313 6.71 -1.90 16.86
CA ALA A 313 7.28 -2.10 15.53
C ALA A 313 8.66 -1.44 15.38
N LEU A 314 8.84 -0.23 15.89
CA LEU A 314 10.13 0.47 15.88
C LEU A 314 11.18 -0.22 16.77
N ALA A 315 10.76 -0.96 17.80
CA ALA A 315 11.65 -1.76 18.67
C ALA A 315 11.93 -3.17 18.11
N PHE A 316 11.26 -3.60 17.04
CA PHE A 316 11.44 -4.94 16.48
C PHE A 316 12.84 -5.11 15.88
N PRO A 317 13.56 -6.19 16.23
CA PRO A 317 14.95 -6.37 15.78
C PRO A 317 15.00 -6.65 14.26
N SER A 318 15.96 -6.06 13.59
CA SER A 318 16.25 -6.31 12.19
C SER A 318 17.72 -6.61 11.96
N SER A 319 18.00 -7.55 11.05
CA SER A 319 19.36 -7.86 10.57
C SER A 319 19.74 -7.06 9.32
N LEU A 320 18.83 -6.24 8.79
CA LEU A 320 19.10 -5.41 7.61
C LEU A 320 19.89 -4.15 8.01
N GLU A 321 20.73 -3.70 7.11
CA GLU A 321 21.27 -2.35 7.13
C GLU A 321 20.17 -1.39 6.62
N ASP A 322 19.90 -0.30 7.39
CA ASP A 322 18.84 0.66 7.11
C ASP A 322 17.41 0.07 6.96
N PRO A 323 16.94 -0.72 7.95
CA PRO A 323 15.62 -1.34 7.87
C PRO A 323 14.50 -0.31 7.90
N LEU A 324 13.36 -0.67 7.29
CA LEU A 324 12.13 0.11 7.31
C LEU A 324 11.11 -0.49 8.28
N VAL A 325 10.31 0.38 8.88
CA VAL A 325 9.03 0.06 9.52
C VAL A 325 7.95 0.75 8.71
N PHE A 326 6.88 0.05 8.43
CA PHE A 326 5.82 0.60 7.59
C PHE A 326 4.59 1.00 8.38
N VAL A 327 3.93 2.05 7.91
CA VAL A 327 2.57 2.41 8.32
C VAL A 327 1.65 2.31 7.11
N ALA A 328 0.61 1.56 7.23
CA ALA A 328 -0.48 1.54 6.28
C ALA A 328 -1.65 2.35 6.85
N SER A 329 -1.86 3.53 6.34
CA SER A 329 -1.15 4.30 5.33
C SER A 329 -1.13 5.79 5.70
N LEU A 330 -0.54 6.63 4.85
CA LEU A 330 -0.69 8.08 4.99
C LEU A 330 -2.15 8.51 4.79
N ASN A 331 -2.84 7.94 3.79
CA ASN A 331 -4.05 8.55 3.24
C ASN A 331 -5.12 7.58 2.67
N GLU A 332 -5.19 6.31 3.06
CA GLU A 332 -6.23 5.40 2.54
C GLU A 332 -7.56 5.55 3.29
N TRP A 333 -8.22 6.68 3.09
CA TRP A 333 -9.45 7.06 3.76
C TRP A 333 -10.62 6.10 3.49
N SER A 334 -10.70 5.57 2.28
CA SER A 334 -11.78 4.67 1.87
C SER A 334 -11.69 3.26 2.47
N GLU A 335 -10.53 2.92 3.05
CA GLU A 335 -10.33 1.69 3.83
C GLU A 335 -10.09 1.96 5.33
N GLY A 336 -10.18 3.23 5.76
CA GLY A 336 -10.16 3.60 7.17
C GLY A 336 -8.81 3.46 7.86
N HIS A 337 -7.70 3.50 7.10
CA HIS A 337 -6.35 3.54 7.64
C HIS A 337 -5.58 4.72 7.04
N TYR A 338 -5.38 5.74 7.84
CA TYR A 338 -4.74 6.98 7.43
C TYR A 338 -4.06 7.68 8.61
N LEU A 339 -2.99 8.43 8.33
CA LEU A 339 -2.32 9.32 9.29
C LEU A 339 -2.75 10.78 9.12
N GLU A 340 -3.32 11.15 7.99
CA GLU A 340 -3.80 12.51 7.75
C GLU A 340 -4.80 12.95 8.82
N PRO A 341 -4.78 14.23 9.23
CA PRO A 341 -5.64 14.73 10.31
C PRO A 341 -7.13 14.57 10.02
N ASP A 342 -7.87 14.09 11.02
CA ASP A 342 -9.33 13.95 10.99
C ASP A 342 -10.05 14.82 12.04
N ASP A 343 -11.36 14.92 11.96
CA ASP A 343 -12.19 15.68 12.89
C ASP A 343 -12.33 15.03 14.27
N ARG A 344 -11.97 13.74 14.42
CA ARG A 344 -12.08 13.00 15.68
C ARG A 344 -10.86 13.21 16.58
N PHE A 345 -9.68 13.15 16.01
CA PHE A 345 -8.42 13.13 16.74
C PHE A 345 -7.43 14.25 16.34
N GLY A 346 -7.82 15.10 15.39
CA GLY A 346 -6.93 16.16 14.92
C GLY A 346 -5.65 15.59 14.32
N LEU A 347 -4.51 15.99 14.87
CA LEU A 347 -3.17 15.49 14.51
C LEU A 347 -2.76 14.21 15.26
N GLY A 348 -3.66 13.60 16.00
CA GLY A 348 -3.31 12.52 16.92
C GLY A 348 -2.70 11.28 16.26
N TRP A 349 -3.00 11.02 14.98
CA TRP A 349 -2.42 9.91 14.23
C TRP A 349 -0.98 10.15 13.77
N LEU A 350 -0.58 11.41 13.65
CA LEU A 350 0.77 11.87 13.34
C LEU A 350 1.60 12.05 14.61
#